data_c1c6cce27486359a2f01fe661623606d
#
_entry.id   c1c6cce27486359a2f01fe661623606d
#
_cell.length_a   1.000
_cell.length_b   1.000
_cell.length_c   1.000
_cell.angle_alpha   90.00
_cell.angle_beta   90.00
_cell.angle_gamma   90.00
#
_symmetry.space_group_name_H-M   'P 1'
#
loop_
_entity.id
_entity.type
_entity.pdbx_description
1 polymer ?
#
loop_
_entity_poly.entity_id
_entity_poly.type
_entity_poly.pdbx_seq_one_letter_code
_entity_poly.pdbx_strand_id
1 'polypeptide(L)'
;LRELQANTHVRFAVADKYPDYYPHLEGSLPGGRTMDPELFDTTGLGDEMDNQQPASGNTLLMGKMSWTARQAHMAVAKQRGWMLMIVGLMLRYKLDFKQRKKGKRDRRAGLGASLVASLRQSVADRKIPLWRNTEFTDFVISGDKVIGIEVLKDGKTITLNARHGVIMGSGGFEQNQSLREKYLPAPSQQAWSATPKGCNTGAALEAGQKLGAATDLLDWCWWTPSIKVPKEPTSRGLFAERSFPGAIVVDGSG
;
A
#
# COMPACT_ATOMS: atom_id res chain seq x y z
N LEU A 1 2.02 16.57 -5.10
CA LEU A 1 2.46 16.44 -3.71
C LEU A 1 2.16 17.68 -2.89
N ARG A 2 2.51 18.91 -3.34
CA ARG A 2 2.24 20.15 -2.61
C ARG A 2 0.76 20.33 -2.28
N GLU A 3 -0.12 20.11 -3.25
CA GLU A 3 -1.56 20.18 -3.06
C GLU A 3 -2.07 19.14 -2.04
N LEU A 4 -1.57 17.89 -2.13
CA LEU A 4 -1.90 16.85 -1.18
C LEU A 4 -1.49 17.21 0.25
N GLN A 5 -0.28 17.75 0.45
CA GLN A 5 0.18 18.20 1.76
C GLN A 5 -0.59 19.43 2.29
N ALA A 6 -1.02 20.32 1.40
CA ALA A 6 -1.78 21.52 1.78
C ALA A 6 -3.22 21.18 2.20
N ASN A 7 -3.83 20.19 1.55
CA ASN A 7 -5.26 19.88 1.69
C ASN A 7 -5.56 18.63 2.49
N THR A 8 -4.55 17.88 2.94
CA THR A 8 -4.75 16.62 3.68
C THR A 8 -3.78 16.52 4.87
N HIS A 9 -3.94 15.47 5.66
CA HIS A 9 -2.99 15.14 6.74
C HIS A 9 -1.70 14.48 6.24
N VAL A 10 -1.58 14.20 4.96
CA VAL A 10 -0.37 13.56 4.40
C VAL A 10 0.82 14.52 4.53
N ARG A 11 1.93 14.01 5.04
CA ARG A 11 3.23 14.71 5.06
C ARG A 11 4.28 13.78 4.51
N PHE A 12 5.15 14.33 3.67
CA PHE A 12 6.26 13.60 3.08
C PHE A 12 7.58 14.21 3.46
N ALA A 13 8.58 13.37 3.65
CA ALA A 13 9.98 13.76 3.71
C ALA A 13 10.74 13.15 2.52
N VAL A 14 11.76 13.83 2.07
CA VAL A 14 12.66 13.32 1.02
C VAL A 14 13.56 12.24 1.61
N ALA A 15 13.74 11.13 0.90
CA ALA A 15 14.73 10.11 1.21
C ALA A 15 16.05 10.45 0.48
N ASP A 16 16.90 11.23 1.14
CA ASP A 16 18.11 11.83 0.52
C ASP A 16 19.08 10.81 -0.06
N LYS A 17 19.16 9.63 0.53
CA LYS A 17 20.12 8.57 0.17
C LYS A 17 19.48 7.34 -0.46
N TYR A 18 18.27 7.48 -0.98
CA TYR A 18 17.60 6.39 -1.67
C TYR A 18 17.74 6.57 -3.18
N PRO A 19 18.56 5.76 -3.87
CA PRO A 19 18.84 5.93 -5.28
C PRO A 19 17.64 5.51 -6.13
N ASP A 20 17.63 5.99 -7.38
CA ASP A 20 16.70 5.46 -8.38
C ASP A 20 16.96 3.97 -8.64
N TYR A 21 15.91 3.22 -9.00
CA TYR A 21 16.00 1.78 -9.21
C TYR A 21 16.88 1.37 -10.39
N TYR A 22 17.06 2.28 -11.34
CA TYR A 22 17.86 2.06 -12.56
C TYR A 22 18.99 3.10 -12.64
N PRO A 23 20.04 2.95 -11.81
CA PRO A 23 21.10 3.96 -11.70
C PRO A 23 21.96 4.12 -12.98
N HIS A 24 21.85 3.18 -13.91
CA HIS A 24 22.56 3.19 -15.20
C HIS A 24 21.84 3.99 -16.29
N LEU A 25 20.58 4.39 -16.06
CA LEU A 25 19.85 5.19 -17.03
C LEU A 25 20.21 6.67 -16.91
N GLU A 26 20.24 7.35 -18.06
CA GLU A 26 20.46 8.79 -18.13
C GLU A 26 19.40 9.52 -17.29
N GLY A 27 19.81 10.53 -16.52
CA GLY A 27 18.94 11.28 -15.62
C GLY A 27 18.62 10.58 -14.30
N SER A 28 19.17 9.39 -14.03
CA SER A 28 19.04 8.76 -12.71
C SER A 28 19.81 9.56 -11.65
N LEU A 29 19.29 9.55 -10.42
CA LEU A 29 19.89 10.24 -9.28
C LEU A 29 20.24 9.25 -8.17
N PRO A 30 21.35 9.50 -7.43
CA PRO A 30 21.77 8.66 -6.31
C PRO A 30 20.87 8.86 -5.07
N GLY A 31 19.92 9.77 -5.11
CA GLY A 31 18.96 10.05 -4.06
C GLY A 31 18.16 11.33 -4.28
N GLY A 32 17.30 11.65 -3.33
CA GLY A 32 16.56 12.92 -3.33
C GLY A 32 15.26 12.95 -4.14
N ARG A 33 14.89 11.87 -4.82
CA ARG A 33 13.61 11.78 -5.56
C ARG A 33 12.54 10.95 -4.86
N THR A 34 12.94 9.99 -4.06
CA THR A 34 11.99 9.16 -3.31
C THR A 34 11.41 9.94 -2.15
N MET A 35 10.09 9.93 -2.05
CA MET A 35 9.34 10.56 -0.96
C MET A 35 8.85 9.49 0.01
N ASP A 36 9.13 9.68 1.29
CA ASP A 36 8.71 8.78 2.37
C ASP A 36 7.62 9.47 3.20
N PRO A 37 6.45 8.83 3.42
CA PRO A 37 5.46 9.39 4.34
C PRO A 37 6.02 9.48 5.75
N GLU A 38 5.87 10.63 6.38
CA GLU A 38 6.23 10.80 7.79
C GLU A 38 5.33 9.96 8.70
N LEU A 39 5.79 9.71 9.92
CA LEU A 39 4.96 9.00 10.90
C LEU A 39 3.68 9.78 11.19
N PHE A 40 2.55 9.10 11.07
CA PHE A 40 1.24 9.68 11.35
C PHE A 40 0.69 9.19 12.69
N ASP A 41 0.24 10.12 13.55
CA ASP A 41 -0.45 9.80 14.79
C ASP A 41 -1.93 9.47 14.51
N THR A 42 -2.31 8.23 14.76
CA THR A 42 -3.64 7.72 14.42
C THR A 42 -4.71 7.98 15.48
N THR A 43 -4.39 8.78 16.50
CA THR A 43 -5.33 9.08 17.61
C THR A 43 -6.65 9.68 17.09
N GLY A 44 -6.60 10.53 16.08
CA GLY A 44 -7.78 11.15 15.49
C GLY A 44 -8.71 10.18 14.76
N LEU A 45 -8.21 9.01 14.32
CA LEU A 45 -9.04 7.97 13.71
C LEU A 45 -9.85 7.16 14.74
N GLY A 46 -9.46 7.18 16.02
CA GLY A 46 -10.14 6.40 17.04
C GLY A 46 -10.24 4.92 16.66
N ASP A 47 -11.45 4.37 16.77
CA ASP A 47 -11.73 2.96 16.45
C ASP A 47 -11.65 2.65 14.93
N GLU A 48 -11.71 3.66 14.07
CA GLU A 48 -11.50 3.48 12.63
C GLU A 48 -10.11 2.93 12.30
N MET A 49 -9.12 3.14 13.18
CA MET A 49 -7.80 2.56 13.00
C MET A 49 -7.79 1.03 13.06
N ASP A 50 -8.72 0.41 13.75
CA ASP A 50 -8.86 -1.04 13.85
C ASP A 50 -9.37 -1.65 12.53
N ASN A 51 -10.00 -0.83 11.69
CA ASN A 51 -10.46 -1.19 10.35
C ASN A 51 -9.35 -1.15 9.29
N GLN A 52 -8.22 -0.49 9.60
CA GLN A 52 -7.05 -0.51 8.72
C GLN A 52 -6.23 -1.76 8.97
N GLN A 53 -5.91 -2.48 7.88
CA GLN A 53 -5.02 -3.64 7.97
C GLN A 53 -3.72 -3.26 8.70
N PRO A 54 -3.28 -4.04 9.70
CA PRO A 54 -2.01 -3.80 10.36
C PRO A 54 -0.85 -3.90 9.39
N ALA A 55 0.18 -3.08 9.62
CA ALA A 55 1.44 -3.23 8.90
C ALA A 55 2.05 -4.62 9.15
N SER A 56 2.70 -5.18 8.13
CA SER A 56 3.38 -6.46 8.27
C SER A 56 4.47 -6.38 9.35
N GLY A 57 4.61 -7.42 10.17
CA GLY A 57 5.58 -7.43 11.26
C GLY A 57 7.03 -7.22 10.81
N ASN A 58 7.38 -7.63 9.58
CA ASN A 58 8.72 -7.42 9.02
C ASN A 58 9.00 -5.96 8.60
N THR A 59 7.96 -5.14 8.43
CA THR A 59 8.12 -3.69 8.14
C THR A 59 8.16 -2.84 9.41
N LEU A 60 7.98 -3.45 10.57
CA LEU A 60 7.99 -2.80 11.87
C LEU A 60 9.29 -3.07 12.62
N LEU A 61 9.83 -2.10 13.29
CA LEU A 61 10.97 -2.30 14.19
C LEU A 61 10.57 -3.29 15.31
N MET A 62 11.31 -4.39 15.42
CA MET A 62 11.01 -5.51 16.33
C MET A 62 9.57 -6.07 16.19
N GLY A 63 8.99 -5.97 15.00
CA GLY A 63 7.64 -6.45 14.72
C GLY A 63 6.50 -5.69 15.40
N LYS A 64 6.75 -4.50 15.97
CA LYS A 64 5.77 -3.77 16.80
C LYS A 64 5.75 -2.28 16.61
N MET A 65 6.90 -1.64 16.40
CA MET A 65 7.05 -0.18 16.41
C MET A 65 7.14 0.37 14.99
N SER A 66 6.34 1.37 14.71
CA SER A 66 6.37 2.05 13.42
C SER A 66 7.59 2.97 13.31
N TRP A 67 8.19 2.98 12.14
CA TRP A 67 9.30 3.85 11.76
C TRP A 67 9.15 4.31 10.31
N THR A 68 9.97 5.25 9.88
CA THR A 68 10.06 5.69 8.50
C THR A 68 11.12 4.89 7.74
N ALA A 69 11.09 4.92 6.40
CA ALA A 69 12.13 4.29 5.58
C ALA A 69 13.51 4.87 5.89
N ARG A 70 13.60 6.18 6.15
CA ARG A 70 14.82 6.87 6.54
C ARG A 70 15.38 6.35 7.88
N GLN A 71 14.52 6.14 8.88
CA GLN A 71 14.91 5.56 10.16
C GLN A 71 15.38 4.10 10.01
N ALA A 72 14.68 3.32 9.18
CA ALA A 72 15.08 1.95 8.86
C ALA A 72 16.45 1.93 8.18
N HIS A 73 16.67 2.77 7.17
CA HIS A 73 17.97 2.90 6.51
C HIS A 73 19.08 3.31 7.47
N MET A 74 18.81 4.29 8.35
CA MET A 74 19.76 4.74 9.37
C MET A 74 20.19 3.59 10.30
N ALA A 75 19.24 2.74 10.72
CA ALA A 75 19.50 1.59 11.59
C ALA A 75 20.30 0.51 10.86
N VAL A 76 19.92 0.14 9.64
CA VAL A 76 20.58 -0.90 8.84
C VAL A 76 22.01 -0.50 8.48
N ALA A 77 22.20 0.75 8.05
CA ALA A 77 23.50 1.30 7.68
C ALA A 77 24.36 1.70 8.92
N LYS A 78 23.87 1.47 10.14
CA LYS A 78 24.54 1.82 11.41
C LYS A 78 25.07 3.26 11.42
N GLN A 79 24.31 4.20 10.86
CA GLN A 79 24.69 5.61 10.79
C GLN A 79 24.81 6.23 12.19
N ARG A 80 25.60 7.29 12.33
CA ARG A 80 25.79 7.94 13.64
C ARG A 80 24.44 8.27 14.30
N GLY A 81 24.27 7.85 15.58
CA GLY A 81 23.06 8.07 16.36
C GLY A 81 21.93 7.04 16.17
N TRP A 82 22.12 5.99 15.35
CA TRP A 82 21.10 4.99 15.11
C TRP A 82 20.59 4.29 16.40
N MET A 83 21.50 4.01 17.37
CA MET A 83 21.11 3.41 18.65
C MET A 83 20.23 4.34 19.47
N LEU A 84 20.58 5.63 19.54
CA LEU A 84 19.76 6.63 20.25
C LEU A 84 18.37 6.77 19.61
N MET A 85 18.31 6.75 18.29
CA MET A 85 17.04 6.74 17.55
C MET A 85 16.21 5.51 17.92
N ILE A 86 16.78 4.30 17.92
CA ILE A 86 16.06 3.07 18.31
C ILE A 86 15.58 3.16 19.76
N VAL A 87 16.45 3.55 20.69
CA VAL A 87 16.07 3.74 22.09
C VAL A 87 14.91 4.73 22.22
N GLY A 88 14.97 5.85 21.50
CA GLY A 88 13.89 6.83 21.47
C GLY A 88 12.56 6.26 20.96
N LEU A 89 12.58 5.45 19.90
CA LEU A 89 11.40 4.73 19.40
C LEU A 89 10.85 3.77 20.43
N MET A 90 11.72 3.00 21.10
CA MET A 90 11.34 2.04 22.15
C MET A 90 10.70 2.74 23.34
N LEU A 91 11.33 3.82 23.83
CA LEU A 91 10.79 4.59 24.94
C LEU A 91 9.42 5.18 24.59
N ARG A 92 9.31 5.81 23.44
CA ARG A 92 8.05 6.36 22.93
C ARG A 92 6.95 5.29 22.86
N TYR A 93 7.26 4.09 22.36
CA TYR A 93 6.31 2.99 22.30
C TYR A 93 5.92 2.48 23.70
N LYS A 94 6.89 2.29 24.60
CA LYS A 94 6.64 1.76 25.96
C LYS A 94 5.90 2.75 26.86
N LEU A 95 6.24 4.04 26.75
CA LEU A 95 5.64 5.10 27.57
C LEU A 95 4.25 5.53 27.09
N ASP A 96 3.79 5.04 25.94
CA ASP A 96 2.43 5.26 25.49
C ASP A 96 1.43 4.36 26.24
N PHE A 97 1.23 4.64 27.50
CA PHE A 97 0.40 3.82 28.40
C PHE A 97 -1.04 3.70 27.92
N LYS A 98 -1.61 4.76 27.31
CA LYS A 98 -2.98 4.72 26.76
C LYS A 98 -3.09 3.68 25.65
N GLN A 99 -2.16 3.68 24.72
CA GLN A 99 -2.16 2.72 23.63
C GLN A 99 -1.78 1.30 24.12
N ARG A 100 -0.86 1.17 25.09
CA ARG A 100 -0.46 -0.13 25.65
C ARG A 100 -1.62 -0.83 26.37
N LYS A 101 -2.55 -0.07 26.97
CA LYS A 101 -3.79 -0.63 27.54
C LYS A 101 -4.74 -1.18 26.46
N LYS A 102 -4.78 -0.56 25.27
CA LYS A 102 -5.60 -1.03 24.14
C LYS A 102 -5.00 -2.25 23.42
N GLY A 103 -3.69 -2.37 23.37
CA GLY A 103 -3.03 -3.50 22.69
C GLY A 103 -1.58 -3.26 22.31
N LYS A 104 -1.06 -4.17 21.48
CA LYS A 104 0.36 -4.16 21.03
C LYS A 104 0.61 -3.24 19.84
N ARG A 105 -0.41 -2.79 19.12
CA ARG A 105 -0.28 -1.93 17.93
C ARG A 105 0.30 -0.58 18.33
N ASP A 106 1.27 -0.08 17.57
CA ASP A 106 1.78 1.30 17.75
C ASP A 106 0.66 2.28 17.40
N ARG A 107 0.53 3.34 18.18
CA ARG A 107 -0.38 4.45 17.89
C ARG A 107 0.00 5.20 16.61
N ARG A 108 1.25 5.12 16.23
CA ARG A 108 1.73 5.74 14.99
C ARG A 108 1.74 4.73 13.86
N ALA A 109 1.36 5.21 12.70
CA ALA A 109 1.54 4.49 11.44
C ALA A 109 2.82 5.01 10.74
N GLY A 110 3.50 4.14 10.03
CA GLY A 110 4.68 4.45 9.21
C GLY A 110 4.55 3.85 7.83
N LEU A 111 5.39 4.29 6.90
CA LEU A 111 5.42 3.80 5.51
C LEU A 111 4.04 3.91 4.83
N GLY A 112 3.65 2.92 4.03
CA GLY A 112 2.33 2.90 3.37
C GLY A 112 1.14 2.99 4.34
N ALA A 113 1.27 2.43 5.55
CA ALA A 113 0.22 2.54 6.56
C ALA A 113 0.00 3.99 7.03
N SER A 114 1.07 4.81 7.07
CA SER A 114 0.95 6.25 7.36
C SER A 114 0.19 6.99 6.27
N LEU A 115 0.51 6.73 5.01
CA LEU A 115 -0.18 7.34 3.87
C LEU A 115 -1.67 7.03 3.91
N VAL A 116 -2.03 5.76 4.09
CA VAL A 116 -3.45 5.35 4.15
C VAL A 116 -4.16 5.96 5.36
N ALA A 117 -3.55 5.94 6.56
CA ALA A 117 -4.16 6.50 7.76
C ALA A 117 -4.38 8.02 7.67
N SER A 118 -3.41 8.75 7.14
CA SER A 118 -3.52 10.21 6.97
C SER A 118 -4.56 10.60 5.92
N LEU A 119 -4.67 9.85 4.82
CA LEU A 119 -5.73 10.02 3.84
C LEU A 119 -7.10 9.68 4.44
N ARG A 120 -7.20 8.58 5.20
CA ARG A 120 -8.44 8.19 5.88
C ARG A 120 -8.91 9.26 6.87
N GLN A 121 -7.99 9.84 7.65
CA GLN A 121 -8.32 10.96 8.53
C GLN A 121 -8.86 12.15 7.71
N SER A 122 -8.21 12.47 6.60
CA SER A 122 -8.62 13.57 5.72
C SER A 122 -10.01 13.37 5.09
N VAL A 123 -10.37 12.13 4.79
CA VAL A 123 -11.71 11.74 4.33
C VAL A 123 -12.74 11.88 5.46
N ALA A 124 -12.38 11.44 6.68
CA ALA A 124 -13.25 11.55 7.86
C ALA A 124 -13.55 13.01 8.23
N ASP A 125 -12.54 13.88 8.24
CA ASP A 125 -12.69 15.31 8.55
C ASP A 125 -13.62 16.02 7.56
N ARG A 126 -13.63 15.57 6.30
CA ARG A 126 -14.54 16.07 5.26
C ARG A 126 -15.91 15.43 5.31
N LYS A 127 -16.15 14.53 6.25
CA LYS A 127 -17.41 13.79 6.38
C LYS A 127 -17.80 13.04 5.10
N ILE A 128 -16.81 12.61 4.32
CA ILE A 128 -17.03 11.79 3.13
C ILE A 128 -17.33 10.36 3.60
N PRO A 129 -18.49 9.80 3.28
CA PRO A 129 -18.85 8.46 3.73
C PRO A 129 -17.92 7.41 3.11
N LEU A 130 -17.41 6.51 3.93
CA LEU A 130 -16.67 5.32 3.51
C LEU A 130 -17.55 4.09 3.77
N TRP A 131 -17.94 3.41 2.72
CA TRP A 131 -18.67 2.17 2.80
C TRP A 131 -17.69 1.00 2.75
N ARG A 132 -17.66 0.20 3.80
CA ARG A 132 -16.88 -1.04 3.88
C ARG A 132 -17.77 -2.24 3.61
N ASN A 133 -17.14 -3.38 3.27
CA ASN A 133 -17.88 -4.61 2.94
C ASN A 133 -18.96 -4.34 1.89
N THR A 134 -18.60 -3.53 0.90
CA THR A 134 -19.48 -3.10 -0.17
C THR A 134 -18.77 -3.39 -1.47
N GLU A 135 -19.22 -4.43 -2.14
CA GLU A 135 -18.61 -4.94 -3.37
C GLU A 135 -19.21 -4.22 -4.57
N PHE A 136 -18.34 -3.71 -5.45
CA PHE A 136 -18.76 -3.22 -6.76
C PHE A 136 -19.20 -4.40 -7.63
N THR A 137 -20.39 -4.31 -8.22
CA THR A 137 -20.94 -5.36 -9.08
C THR A 137 -21.00 -4.94 -10.54
N ASP A 138 -21.50 -3.72 -10.84
CA ASP A 138 -21.57 -3.24 -12.22
C ASP A 138 -21.73 -1.72 -12.28
N PHE A 139 -21.65 -1.19 -13.51
CA PHE A 139 -21.97 0.21 -13.80
C PHE A 139 -23.46 0.37 -14.14
N VAL A 140 -24.03 1.50 -13.76
CA VAL A 140 -25.37 1.92 -14.21
C VAL A 140 -25.21 2.83 -15.41
N ILE A 141 -25.82 2.44 -16.51
CA ILE A 141 -25.66 3.11 -17.82
C ILE A 141 -26.98 3.76 -18.24
N SER A 142 -26.90 4.94 -18.83
CA SER A 142 -28.02 5.61 -19.51
C SER A 142 -27.51 6.19 -20.83
N GLY A 143 -27.97 5.63 -21.94
CA GLY A 143 -27.38 5.91 -23.25
C GLY A 143 -25.87 5.54 -23.22
N ASP A 144 -25.02 6.47 -23.62
CA ASP A 144 -23.56 6.28 -23.66
C ASP A 144 -22.84 6.76 -22.38
N LYS A 145 -23.57 6.99 -21.29
CA LYS A 145 -23.01 7.56 -20.06
C LYS A 145 -23.11 6.62 -18.88
N VAL A 146 -22.03 6.53 -18.11
CA VAL A 146 -22.05 5.95 -16.78
C VAL A 146 -22.68 6.96 -15.82
N ILE A 147 -23.86 6.63 -15.28
CA ILE A 147 -24.62 7.49 -14.35
C ILE A 147 -24.56 6.99 -12.91
N GLY A 148 -23.90 5.89 -12.63
CA GLY A 148 -23.80 5.34 -11.29
C GLY A 148 -23.12 3.98 -11.27
N ILE A 149 -23.25 3.32 -10.14
CA ILE A 149 -22.78 1.95 -9.91
C ILE A 149 -23.81 1.14 -9.15
N GLU A 150 -23.78 -0.16 -9.33
CA GLU A 150 -24.41 -1.12 -8.45
C GLU A 150 -23.37 -1.71 -7.50
N VAL A 151 -23.78 -1.90 -6.26
CA VAL A 151 -22.94 -2.47 -5.22
C VAL A 151 -23.73 -3.49 -4.43
N LEU A 152 -23.05 -4.54 -3.98
CA LEU A 152 -23.60 -5.52 -3.04
C LEU A 152 -23.15 -5.16 -1.63
N LYS A 153 -24.11 -4.88 -0.76
CA LYS A 153 -23.89 -4.57 0.65
C LYS A 153 -24.87 -5.32 1.52
N ASP A 154 -24.37 -6.05 2.51
CA ASP A 154 -25.19 -6.84 3.45
C ASP A 154 -26.20 -7.77 2.72
N GLY A 155 -25.78 -8.38 1.61
CA GLY A 155 -26.59 -9.26 0.77
C GLY A 155 -27.64 -8.57 -0.09
N LYS A 156 -27.64 -7.24 -0.15
CA LYS A 156 -28.58 -6.43 -0.95
C LYS A 156 -27.84 -5.67 -2.04
N THR A 157 -28.39 -5.68 -3.23
CA THR A 157 -27.95 -4.81 -4.33
C THR A 157 -28.47 -3.41 -4.09
N ILE A 158 -27.59 -2.42 -4.14
CA ILE A 158 -27.89 -0.99 -3.97
C ILE A 158 -27.36 -0.24 -5.20
N THR A 159 -28.21 0.58 -5.79
CA THR A 159 -27.84 1.48 -6.88
C THR A 159 -27.39 2.83 -6.29
N LEU A 160 -26.20 3.27 -6.66
CA LEU A 160 -25.64 4.57 -6.28
C LEU A 160 -25.53 5.46 -7.52
N ASN A 161 -26.31 6.51 -7.57
CA ASN A 161 -26.27 7.46 -8.68
C ASN A 161 -25.11 8.45 -8.51
N ALA A 162 -24.38 8.70 -9.59
CA ALA A 162 -23.25 9.63 -9.65
C ALA A 162 -23.65 10.88 -10.43
N ARG A 163 -23.52 12.07 -9.84
CA ARG A 163 -23.84 13.35 -10.48
C ARG A 163 -22.82 13.78 -11.53
N HIS A 164 -21.56 13.45 -11.32
CA HIS A 164 -20.44 13.92 -12.14
C HIS A 164 -19.65 12.79 -12.81
N GLY A 165 -19.79 11.57 -12.35
CA GLY A 165 -19.09 10.39 -12.85
C GLY A 165 -18.60 9.47 -11.74
N VAL A 166 -18.01 8.37 -12.13
CA VAL A 166 -17.46 7.33 -11.24
C VAL A 166 -15.95 7.26 -11.44
N ILE A 167 -15.20 7.31 -10.35
CA ILE A 167 -13.75 7.11 -10.36
C ILE A 167 -13.46 5.70 -9.88
N MET A 168 -12.83 4.89 -10.75
CA MET A 168 -12.41 3.53 -10.42
C MET A 168 -10.97 3.53 -9.93
N GLY A 169 -10.78 3.18 -8.65
CA GLY A 169 -9.47 3.09 -8.01
C GLY A 169 -9.26 1.73 -7.33
N SER A 170 -9.84 0.65 -7.86
CA SER A 170 -9.90 -0.67 -7.22
C SER A 170 -8.60 -1.49 -7.31
N GLY A 171 -7.54 -0.94 -7.88
CA GLY A 171 -6.26 -1.63 -8.05
C GLY A 171 -6.21 -2.49 -9.32
N GLY A 172 -5.19 -3.34 -9.39
CA GLY A 172 -4.92 -4.21 -10.53
C GLY A 172 -5.64 -5.57 -10.48
N PHE A 173 -5.01 -6.57 -11.11
CA PHE A 173 -5.58 -7.91 -11.22
C PHE A 173 -4.62 -9.03 -10.74
N GLU A 174 -3.62 -8.72 -9.97
CA GLU A 174 -2.60 -9.67 -9.54
C GLU A 174 -3.14 -10.84 -8.67
N GLN A 175 -4.35 -10.71 -8.12
CA GLN A 175 -5.05 -11.78 -7.40
C GLN A 175 -6.11 -12.50 -8.26
N ASN A 176 -6.10 -12.29 -9.58
CA ASN A 176 -6.96 -13.00 -10.54
C ASN A 176 -6.10 -13.88 -11.45
N GLN A 177 -6.16 -15.21 -11.26
CA GLN A 177 -5.33 -16.14 -12.02
C GLN A 177 -5.63 -16.09 -13.52
N SER A 178 -6.90 -16.01 -13.91
CA SER A 178 -7.30 -15.97 -15.31
C SER A 178 -6.78 -14.73 -16.05
N LEU A 179 -6.86 -13.55 -15.41
CA LEU A 179 -6.32 -12.32 -15.98
C LEU A 179 -4.79 -12.34 -16.04
N ARG A 180 -4.13 -12.97 -15.06
CA ARG A 180 -2.68 -13.16 -15.09
C ARG A 180 -2.25 -14.03 -16.26
N GLU A 181 -2.93 -15.15 -16.49
CA GLU A 181 -2.65 -16.05 -17.61
C GLU A 181 -2.94 -15.40 -18.96
N LYS A 182 -3.98 -14.56 -19.01
CA LYS A 182 -4.36 -13.85 -20.22
C LYS A 182 -3.36 -12.76 -20.62
N TYR A 183 -2.83 -12.02 -19.66
CA TYR A 183 -2.09 -10.79 -19.96
C TYR A 183 -0.59 -10.87 -19.61
N LEU A 184 -0.20 -11.61 -18.57
CA LEU A 184 1.19 -11.60 -18.09
C LEU A 184 2.01 -12.73 -18.72
N PRO A 185 3.34 -12.57 -18.86
CA PRO A 185 4.22 -13.62 -19.33
C PRO A 185 4.12 -14.90 -18.49
N ALA A 186 4.12 -16.05 -19.14
CA ALA A 186 4.14 -17.35 -18.49
C ALA A 186 5.60 -17.71 -18.02
N PRO A 187 5.72 -18.40 -16.88
CA PRO A 187 4.68 -18.79 -15.93
C PRO A 187 4.24 -17.63 -15.04
N SER A 188 2.95 -17.56 -14.69
CA SER A 188 2.42 -16.51 -13.82
C SER A 188 1.39 -17.10 -12.86
N GLN A 189 1.59 -16.91 -11.54
CA GLN A 189 0.71 -17.44 -10.51
C GLN A 189 0.30 -16.37 -9.49
N GLN A 190 -0.99 -16.32 -9.17
CA GLN A 190 -1.50 -15.38 -8.15
C GLN A 190 -0.88 -15.62 -6.77
N ALA A 191 -0.47 -16.86 -6.47
CA ALA A 191 0.17 -17.21 -5.21
C ALA A 191 1.53 -16.52 -4.98
N TRP A 192 2.15 -15.99 -6.03
CA TRP A 192 3.41 -15.23 -5.95
C TRP A 192 3.21 -13.79 -5.53
N SER A 193 1.97 -13.28 -5.64
CA SER A 193 1.69 -11.89 -5.29
C SER A 193 1.91 -11.62 -3.80
N ALA A 194 2.47 -10.44 -3.51
CA ALA A 194 2.63 -9.92 -2.15
C ALA A 194 1.37 -9.19 -1.65
N THR A 195 0.35 -9.02 -2.49
CA THR A 195 -0.90 -8.37 -2.11
C THR A 195 -1.84 -9.34 -1.37
N PRO A 196 -2.68 -8.85 -0.46
CA PRO A 196 -3.63 -9.69 0.25
C PRO A 196 -4.61 -10.39 -0.69
N LYS A 197 -4.99 -11.62 -0.33
CA LYS A 197 -6.02 -12.36 -1.06
C LYS A 197 -7.36 -11.62 -1.00
N GLY A 198 -8.10 -11.68 -2.11
CA GLY A 198 -9.41 -11.03 -2.24
C GLY A 198 -9.36 -9.53 -2.57
N CYS A 199 -8.16 -8.97 -2.70
CA CYS A 199 -7.95 -7.62 -3.24
C CYS A 199 -7.46 -7.71 -4.69
N ASN A 200 -7.55 -6.61 -5.45
CA ASN A 200 -6.95 -6.48 -6.78
C ASN A 200 -7.33 -7.65 -7.72
N THR A 201 -8.64 -7.91 -7.81
CA THR A 201 -9.20 -9.01 -8.62
C THR A 201 -9.42 -8.63 -10.07
N GLY A 202 -9.26 -7.35 -10.44
CA GLY A 202 -9.50 -6.87 -11.78
C GLY A 202 -10.98 -6.61 -12.12
N ALA A 203 -11.90 -6.69 -11.16
CA ALA A 203 -13.33 -6.54 -11.41
C ALA A 203 -13.68 -5.23 -12.13
N ALA A 204 -13.09 -4.10 -11.72
CA ALA A 204 -13.31 -2.83 -12.39
C ALA A 204 -12.68 -2.76 -13.79
N LEU A 205 -11.53 -3.41 -14.01
CA LEU A 205 -10.93 -3.54 -15.33
C LEU A 205 -11.88 -4.29 -16.27
N GLU A 206 -12.37 -5.45 -15.85
CA GLU A 206 -13.29 -6.25 -16.66
C GLU A 206 -14.60 -5.52 -16.95
N ALA A 207 -15.17 -4.85 -15.94
CA ALA A 207 -16.38 -4.04 -16.12
C ALA A 207 -16.15 -2.87 -17.08
N GLY A 208 -15.02 -2.17 -16.97
CA GLY A 208 -14.65 -1.11 -17.89
C GLY A 208 -14.46 -1.60 -19.33
N GLN A 209 -13.77 -2.73 -19.50
CA GLN A 209 -13.58 -3.35 -20.82
C GLN A 209 -14.92 -3.73 -21.50
N LYS A 210 -15.87 -4.23 -20.74
CA LYS A 210 -17.24 -4.53 -21.25
C LYS A 210 -17.93 -3.29 -21.81
N LEU A 211 -17.61 -2.10 -21.29
CA LEU A 211 -18.13 -0.81 -21.75
C LEU A 211 -17.28 -0.17 -22.86
N GLY A 212 -16.24 -0.87 -23.35
CA GLY A 212 -15.36 -0.33 -24.37
C GLY A 212 -14.29 0.63 -23.86
N ALA A 213 -13.99 0.63 -22.55
CA ALA A 213 -12.91 1.45 -22.02
C ALA A 213 -11.57 1.06 -22.65
N ALA A 214 -10.80 2.06 -23.04
CA ALA A 214 -9.45 1.85 -23.52
C ALA A 214 -8.56 1.31 -22.39
N THR A 215 -7.71 0.34 -22.75
CA THR A 215 -6.73 -0.24 -21.83
C THR A 215 -5.35 -0.26 -22.48
N ASP A 216 -4.31 -0.13 -21.68
CA ASP A 216 -2.93 -0.16 -22.12
C ASP A 216 -2.05 -0.89 -21.09
N LEU A 217 -0.91 -1.39 -21.53
CA LEU A 217 0.15 -2.01 -20.71
C LEU A 217 -0.34 -3.14 -19.79
N LEU A 218 -1.35 -3.91 -20.22
CA LEU A 218 -1.89 -5.02 -19.43
C LEU A 218 -0.91 -6.20 -19.31
N ASP A 219 0.05 -6.30 -20.21
CA ASP A 219 1.16 -7.25 -20.21
C ASP A 219 2.34 -6.80 -19.33
N TRP A 220 2.29 -5.60 -18.79
CA TRP A 220 3.32 -5.04 -17.92
C TRP A 220 3.00 -5.26 -16.45
N CYS A 221 4.03 -5.63 -15.70
CA CYS A 221 3.93 -5.83 -14.27
C CYS A 221 5.20 -5.33 -13.57
N TRP A 222 5.06 -4.71 -12.43
CA TRP A 222 6.22 -4.39 -11.60
C TRP A 222 6.68 -5.66 -10.86
N TRP A 223 7.60 -6.36 -11.48
CA TRP A 223 8.19 -7.56 -10.93
C TRP A 223 9.18 -7.23 -9.82
N THR A 224 9.05 -7.91 -8.69
CA THR A 224 10.02 -7.86 -7.61
C THR A 224 10.32 -9.27 -7.12
N PRO A 225 11.57 -9.59 -6.80
CA PRO A 225 11.89 -10.83 -6.12
C PRO A 225 11.04 -10.96 -4.85
N SER A 226 10.45 -12.12 -4.64
CA SER A 226 9.65 -12.38 -3.46
C SER A 226 9.92 -13.75 -2.89
N ILE A 227 9.70 -13.91 -1.60
CA ILE A 227 9.80 -15.21 -0.91
C ILE A 227 8.45 -15.62 -0.34
N LYS A 228 8.15 -16.90 -0.39
CA LYS A 228 7.02 -17.48 0.30
C LYS A 228 7.46 -17.97 1.67
N VAL A 229 7.01 -17.27 2.71
CA VAL A 229 7.27 -17.69 4.08
C VAL A 229 6.20 -18.69 4.52
N PRO A 230 6.58 -19.87 5.04
CA PRO A 230 5.59 -20.85 5.52
C PRO A 230 4.63 -20.24 6.54
N LYS A 231 3.35 -20.57 6.42
CA LYS A 231 2.25 -20.09 7.28
C LYS A 231 1.88 -18.62 7.10
N GLU A 232 2.53 -17.86 6.23
CA GLU A 232 2.08 -16.51 5.90
C GLU A 232 1.05 -16.51 4.77
N PRO A 233 0.04 -15.65 4.85
CA PRO A 233 -1.04 -15.61 3.86
C PRO A 233 -0.57 -15.11 2.49
N THR A 234 0.47 -14.26 2.46
CA THR A 234 1.00 -13.64 1.24
C THR A 234 2.51 -13.84 1.14
N SER A 235 3.03 -13.72 -0.07
CA SER A 235 4.49 -13.64 -0.29
C SER A 235 5.03 -12.31 0.24
N ARG A 236 6.33 -12.26 0.54
CA ARG A 236 7.03 -11.03 0.94
C ARG A 236 7.90 -10.55 -0.21
N GLY A 237 7.70 -9.30 -0.65
CA GLY A 237 8.61 -8.67 -1.60
C GLY A 237 9.96 -8.35 -0.93
N LEU A 238 11.04 -8.63 -1.63
CA LEU A 238 12.42 -8.37 -1.17
C LEU A 238 12.89 -7.02 -1.73
N PHE A 239 12.39 -5.93 -1.20
CA PHE A 239 12.71 -4.59 -1.72
C PHE A 239 14.10 -4.12 -1.29
N ALA A 240 14.43 -4.25 -0.02
CA ALA A 240 15.69 -3.80 0.57
C ALA A 240 16.69 -4.94 0.76
N GLU A 241 16.21 -6.12 1.10
CA GLU A 241 17.02 -7.27 1.48
C GLU A 241 18.00 -7.70 0.38
N ARG A 242 17.57 -7.62 -0.89
CA ARG A 242 18.41 -7.92 -2.06
C ARG A 242 19.59 -6.97 -2.23
N SER A 243 19.55 -5.81 -1.58
CA SER A 243 20.60 -4.78 -1.64
C SER A 243 21.54 -4.84 -0.44
N PHE A 244 21.32 -5.75 0.50
CA PHE A 244 22.17 -5.86 1.67
C PHE A 244 23.47 -6.59 1.33
N PRO A 245 24.61 -6.21 1.94
CA PRO A 245 25.86 -6.93 1.81
C PRO A 245 25.71 -8.40 2.21
N GLY A 246 26.26 -9.29 1.41
CA GLY A 246 26.22 -10.73 1.66
C GLY A 246 25.00 -11.46 1.10
N ALA A 247 24.14 -10.78 0.37
CA ALA A 247 23.05 -11.39 -0.39
C ALA A 247 23.30 -11.26 -1.90
N ILE A 248 23.12 -12.36 -2.63
CA ILE A 248 23.11 -12.39 -4.09
C ILE A 248 21.86 -13.12 -4.56
N VAL A 249 21.39 -12.76 -5.73
CA VAL A 249 20.28 -13.46 -6.40
C VAL A 249 20.91 -14.25 -7.56
N VAL A 250 20.69 -15.54 -7.56
CA VAL A 250 21.16 -16.47 -8.59
C VAL A 250 19.98 -17.16 -9.26
N ASP A 251 20.19 -17.69 -10.44
CA ASP A 251 19.24 -18.58 -11.09
C ASP A 251 19.41 -20.04 -10.63
N GLY A 252 18.71 -21.00 -11.29
CA GLY A 252 18.77 -22.42 -10.95
C GLY A 252 20.13 -23.11 -11.20
N SER A 253 21.05 -22.42 -11.86
CA SER A 253 22.42 -22.93 -12.12
C SER A 253 23.47 -22.41 -11.11
N GLY A 254 23.11 -21.44 -10.28
CA GLY A 254 23.96 -20.89 -9.20
C GLY A 254 24.72 -19.65 -9.58
#